data_deed7053445f6b5d6fa3b4e1b42fa773
#
_entry.id   deed7053445f6b5d6fa3b4e1b42fa773
#
_cell.length_a   1.000
_cell.length_b   1.000
_cell.length_c   1.000
_cell.angle_alpha   90.00
_cell.angle_beta   90.00
_cell.angle_gamma   90.00
#
_symmetry.space_group_name_H-M   'P 1'
#
loop_
_entity.id
_entity.type
_entity.pdbx_description
1 polymer ?
#
loop_
_entity_poly.entity_id
_entity_poly.type
_entity_poly.pdbx_seq_one_letter_code
_entity_poly.pdbx_strand_id
1 'polypeptide(L)'
;MKMNTHMTTFKKLLLTESLVVLFTLAAWTLFGQQHPSLDNYLFTPVAVSPAHAGMQDQHVVSIVDAQWVGLKGAPRTGMISMDYRNLRGLGLNLTLINDQIGPAVTQHAAISGAYHIQVSDNAKLSTGLRVTVGRTAVDLIDETYYDLVDPNIYDLQGPLMANVDIGSTFNTPTYYAGISFKNVNRAEIYDNNYTAQVLQVFGGHRLPLKGQWSLRSSFLASAATNSPADVNFHAFVEHQEKWGLGAHYSPADEMGLLLRLNPSRDWHVFYQYNYPLTDLVYLTQRSHVIGLSLNVAPRIDSFTSPRLFL
;
A
#
# COMPACT_ATOMS: atom_id res chain seq x y z
N MET A 1 -38.61 20.23 -17.09
CA MET A 1 -37.31 20.65 -16.54
C MET A 1 -36.53 19.54 -15.82
N LYS A 2 -37.05 18.32 -15.63
CA LYS A 2 -36.35 17.17 -14.97
C LYS A 2 -35.54 16.27 -15.92
N MET A 3 -35.66 16.41 -17.22
CA MET A 3 -35.02 15.54 -18.22
C MET A 3 -33.56 15.90 -18.52
N ASN A 4 -33.14 17.16 -18.28
CA ASN A 4 -31.77 17.61 -18.55
C ASN A 4 -30.75 17.21 -17.46
N THR A 5 -31.20 16.99 -16.23
CA THR A 5 -30.29 16.61 -15.10
C THR A 5 -29.85 15.16 -15.23
N HIS A 6 -30.68 14.25 -15.69
CA HIS A 6 -30.31 12.85 -15.89
C HIS A 6 -29.32 12.65 -17.05
N MET A 7 -29.44 13.47 -18.10
CA MET A 7 -28.56 13.38 -19.26
C MET A 7 -27.16 13.92 -18.99
N THR A 8 -27.03 14.91 -18.11
CA THR A 8 -25.71 15.41 -17.66
C THR A 8 -24.98 14.44 -16.72
N THR A 9 -25.73 13.74 -15.86
CA THR A 9 -25.16 12.71 -14.96
C THR A 9 -24.70 11.49 -15.75
N PHE A 10 -25.48 11.05 -16.74
CA PHE A 10 -25.13 9.93 -17.61
C PHE A 10 -23.91 10.22 -18.49
N LYS A 11 -23.80 11.44 -19.04
CA LYS A 11 -22.60 11.87 -19.80
C LYS A 11 -21.35 11.96 -18.92
N LYS A 12 -21.47 12.39 -17.67
CA LYS A 12 -20.34 12.40 -16.71
C LYS A 12 -19.90 10.98 -16.36
N LEU A 13 -20.85 10.06 -16.16
CA LEU A 13 -20.56 8.66 -15.89
C LEU A 13 -19.83 8.01 -17.07
N LEU A 14 -20.32 8.20 -18.30
CA LEU A 14 -19.67 7.68 -19.51
C LEU A 14 -18.27 8.26 -19.75
N LEU A 15 -18.05 9.54 -19.44
CA LEU A 15 -16.72 10.16 -19.52
C LEU A 15 -15.74 9.58 -18.50
N THR A 16 -16.20 9.31 -17.27
CA THR A 16 -15.36 8.70 -16.22
C THR A 16 -15.00 7.25 -16.58
N GLU A 17 -15.96 6.48 -17.08
CA GLU A 17 -15.72 5.11 -17.52
C GLU A 17 -14.81 5.04 -18.74
N SER A 18 -14.98 5.96 -19.70
CA SER A 18 -14.10 6.05 -20.87
C SER A 18 -12.66 6.41 -20.50
N LEU A 19 -12.48 7.26 -19.50
CA LEU A 19 -11.13 7.59 -18.99
C LEU A 19 -10.48 6.38 -18.31
N VAL A 20 -11.22 5.62 -17.53
CA VAL A 20 -10.75 4.39 -16.88
C VAL A 20 -10.34 3.36 -17.93
N VAL A 21 -11.17 3.15 -18.96
CA VAL A 21 -10.86 2.23 -20.07
C VAL A 21 -9.65 2.71 -20.89
N LEU A 22 -9.50 4.00 -21.10
CA LEU A 22 -8.34 4.57 -21.81
C LEU A 22 -7.04 4.36 -21.00
N PHE A 23 -7.09 4.55 -19.67
CA PHE A 23 -5.95 4.27 -18.79
C PHE A 23 -5.60 2.77 -18.73
N THR A 24 -6.60 1.87 -18.74
CA THR A 24 -6.35 0.42 -18.77
C THR A 24 -5.73 -0.03 -20.09
N LEU A 25 -6.12 0.56 -21.22
CA LEU A 25 -5.53 0.26 -22.53
C LEU A 25 -4.10 0.79 -22.69
N ALA A 26 -3.75 1.87 -22.01
CA ALA A 26 -2.37 2.41 -22.00
C ALA A 26 -1.40 1.57 -21.16
N ALA A 27 -1.89 0.73 -20.25
CA ALA A 27 -1.06 -0.09 -19.35
C ALA A 27 -0.51 -1.38 -20.00
N TRP A 28 -0.88 -1.73 -21.23
CA TRP A 28 -0.57 -3.02 -21.86
C TRP A 28 0.88 -3.17 -22.36
N THR A 29 1.76 -2.21 -22.16
CA THR A 29 3.14 -2.26 -22.67
C THR A 29 4.22 -2.35 -21.58
N LEU A 30 3.86 -2.69 -20.33
CA LEU A 30 4.75 -2.58 -19.19
C LEU A 30 5.18 -3.98 -18.70
N PHE A 31 6.39 -4.39 -19.07
CA PHE A 31 7.09 -5.53 -18.46
C PHE A 31 8.03 -5.00 -17.39
N GLY A 32 7.91 -5.46 -16.14
CA GLY A 32 8.63 -4.87 -15.06
C GLY A 32 9.19 -5.81 -14.01
N GLN A 33 10.30 -5.40 -13.40
CA GLN A 33 10.84 -6.01 -12.19
C GLN A 33 10.01 -5.55 -10.98
N GLN A 34 9.66 -6.49 -10.09
CA GLN A 34 8.86 -6.23 -8.91
C GLN A 34 9.63 -5.40 -7.89
N HIS A 35 9.07 -4.24 -7.52
CA HIS A 35 9.26 -3.72 -6.17
C HIS A 35 8.39 -4.55 -5.21
N PRO A 36 8.75 -4.64 -3.89
CA PRO A 36 7.85 -5.24 -2.92
C PRO A 36 6.47 -4.63 -3.11
N SER A 37 5.53 -5.43 -3.60
CA SER A 37 4.20 -4.94 -3.94
C SER A 37 3.49 -4.60 -2.64
N LEU A 38 3.20 -3.33 -2.45
CA LEU A 38 2.36 -2.85 -1.36
C LEU A 38 0.88 -2.99 -1.77
N ASP A 39 0.51 -4.17 -2.29
CA ASP A 39 -0.88 -4.45 -2.71
C ASP A 39 -1.86 -4.33 -1.55
N ASN A 40 -1.30 -4.28 -0.34
CA ASN A 40 -2.02 -4.08 0.92
C ASN A 40 -2.23 -2.62 1.30
N TYR A 41 -2.00 -1.67 0.40
CA TYR A 41 -2.07 -0.25 0.74
C TYR A 41 -3.45 0.20 1.26
N LEU A 42 -4.52 -0.53 0.94
CA LEU A 42 -5.84 -0.30 1.51
C LEU A 42 -5.85 -0.40 3.04
N PHE A 43 -5.02 -1.29 3.59
CA PHE A 43 -4.92 -1.54 5.03
C PHE A 43 -3.81 -0.74 5.71
N THR A 44 -2.85 -0.25 4.91
CA THR A 44 -1.69 0.52 5.39
C THR A 44 -1.39 1.71 4.48
N PRO A 45 -2.27 2.68 4.40
CA PRO A 45 -2.10 3.82 3.49
C PRO A 45 -0.82 4.62 3.76
N VAL A 46 -0.32 4.60 5.00
CA VAL A 46 0.95 5.21 5.34
C VAL A 46 2.12 4.58 4.58
N ALA A 47 2.04 3.31 4.19
CA ALA A 47 3.07 2.66 3.37
C ALA A 47 3.19 3.28 1.97
N VAL A 48 2.10 3.80 1.42
CA VAL A 48 2.09 4.52 0.14
C VAL A 48 2.62 5.95 0.31
N SER A 49 2.09 6.70 1.28
CA SER A 49 2.45 8.10 1.45
C SER A 49 2.59 8.48 2.92
N PRO A 50 3.67 9.18 3.30
CA PRO A 50 3.80 9.70 4.66
C PRO A 50 2.72 10.70 5.05
N ALA A 51 2.01 11.29 4.09
CA ALA A 51 0.88 12.19 4.35
C ALA A 51 -0.30 11.50 5.08
N HIS A 52 -0.32 10.18 5.14
CA HIS A 52 -1.33 9.40 5.87
C HIS A 52 -0.98 9.17 7.35
N ALA A 53 0.21 9.54 7.82
CA ALA A 53 0.61 9.37 9.22
C ALA A 53 -0.39 10.02 10.17
N GLY A 54 -0.88 9.26 11.17
CA GLY A 54 -1.87 9.69 12.14
C GLY A 54 -3.25 9.99 11.56
N MET A 55 -3.54 9.63 10.32
CA MET A 55 -4.84 9.87 9.70
C MET A 55 -5.95 9.01 10.32
N GLN A 56 -5.60 7.87 10.87
CA GLN A 56 -6.49 6.91 11.53
C GLN A 56 -6.51 7.05 13.07
N ASP A 57 -6.11 8.19 13.61
CA ASP A 57 -5.97 8.45 15.04
C ASP A 57 -4.93 7.55 15.73
N GLN A 58 -5.26 6.88 16.82
CA GLN A 58 -4.36 5.93 17.50
C GLN A 58 -4.68 4.51 17.04
N HIS A 59 -3.87 4.00 16.14
CA HIS A 59 -4.13 2.77 15.42
C HIS A 59 -2.85 1.94 15.29
N VAL A 60 -2.97 0.64 15.49
CA VAL A 60 -1.88 -0.31 15.28
C VAL A 60 -2.33 -1.34 14.26
N VAL A 61 -1.52 -1.58 13.25
CA VAL A 61 -1.74 -2.64 12.28
C VAL A 61 -0.53 -3.56 12.21
N SER A 62 -0.78 -4.86 12.13
CA SER A 62 0.23 -5.88 11.86
C SER A 62 -0.17 -6.66 10.63
N ILE A 63 0.75 -6.85 9.71
CA ILE A 63 0.55 -7.57 8.45
C ILE A 63 1.64 -8.61 8.28
N VAL A 64 1.23 -9.79 7.80
CA VAL A 64 2.13 -10.82 7.28
C VAL A 64 1.70 -11.11 5.85
N ASP A 65 2.62 -10.92 4.93
CA ASP A 65 2.47 -11.23 3.51
C ASP A 65 3.41 -12.40 3.18
N ALA A 66 2.86 -13.47 2.64
CA ALA A 66 3.59 -14.64 2.16
C ALA A 66 3.28 -14.83 0.68
N GLN A 67 4.20 -14.42 -0.16
CA GLN A 67 4.07 -14.50 -1.61
C GLN A 67 4.55 -15.87 -2.10
N TRP A 68 3.98 -16.33 -3.20
CA TRP A 68 4.38 -17.54 -3.94
C TRP A 68 4.62 -18.75 -3.04
N VAL A 69 3.69 -19.03 -2.15
CA VAL A 69 3.80 -20.14 -1.19
C VAL A 69 4.11 -21.46 -1.92
N GLY A 70 5.03 -22.24 -1.37
CA GLY A 70 5.50 -23.50 -1.95
C GLY A 70 6.77 -23.35 -2.77
N LEU A 71 7.20 -22.16 -3.14
CA LEU A 71 8.48 -21.92 -3.80
C LEU A 71 9.59 -21.71 -2.75
N LYS A 72 10.73 -22.38 -2.89
CA LYS A 72 11.89 -22.16 -2.00
C LYS A 72 12.41 -20.73 -2.19
N GLY A 73 12.63 -20.01 -1.10
CA GLY A 73 13.08 -18.63 -1.14
C GLY A 73 12.00 -17.61 -1.52
N ALA A 74 10.73 -18.00 -1.53
CA ALA A 74 9.62 -17.11 -1.81
C ALA A 74 9.56 -15.90 -0.88
N PRO A 75 9.17 -14.72 -1.37
CA PRO A 75 9.12 -13.50 -0.56
C PRO A 75 8.19 -13.63 0.64
N ARG A 76 8.61 -13.08 1.78
CA ARG A 76 7.82 -12.97 3.00
C ARG A 76 8.06 -11.62 3.65
N THR A 77 7.00 -10.86 3.85
CA THR A 77 7.07 -9.55 4.49
C THR A 77 6.26 -9.54 5.77
N GLY A 78 6.88 -9.18 6.87
CA GLY A 78 6.22 -8.86 8.14
C GLY A 78 6.28 -7.36 8.39
N MET A 79 5.13 -6.75 8.75
CA MET A 79 5.06 -5.32 9.02
C MET A 79 4.25 -5.05 10.29
N ILE A 80 4.71 -4.10 11.09
CA ILE A 80 3.94 -3.48 12.18
C ILE A 80 3.99 -1.97 11.97
N SER A 81 2.83 -1.34 12.00
CA SER A 81 2.69 0.11 11.84
C SER A 81 1.81 0.67 12.96
N MET A 82 2.25 1.76 13.56
CA MET A 82 1.58 2.42 14.69
C MET A 82 1.36 3.89 14.36
N ASP A 83 0.10 4.30 14.37
CA ASP A 83 -0.31 5.70 14.15
C ASP A 83 -0.65 6.40 15.44
N TYR A 84 -0.32 7.69 15.50
CA TYR A 84 -0.70 8.61 16.55
C TYR A 84 -1.04 9.99 15.98
N ARG A 85 -2.15 10.56 16.39
CA ARG A 85 -2.54 11.93 16.04
C ARG A 85 -2.79 12.76 17.28
N ASN A 86 -2.29 13.98 17.27
CA ASN A 86 -2.63 14.98 18.30
C ASN A 86 -3.78 15.89 17.83
N LEU A 87 -4.38 16.61 18.79
CA LEU A 87 -5.50 17.53 18.54
C LEU A 87 -5.15 18.75 17.67
N ARG A 88 -3.87 19.00 17.41
CA ARG A 88 -3.37 20.14 16.61
C ARG A 88 -3.14 19.80 15.14
N GLY A 89 -3.60 18.63 14.67
CA GLY A 89 -3.46 18.20 13.29
C GLY A 89 -2.09 17.60 12.94
N LEU A 90 -1.22 17.37 13.91
CA LEU A 90 0.04 16.64 13.70
C LEU A 90 -0.23 15.13 13.83
N GLY A 91 0.06 14.39 12.79
CA GLY A 91 0.08 12.93 12.77
C GLY A 91 1.51 12.40 12.79
N LEU A 92 1.72 11.32 13.52
CA LEU A 92 2.98 10.57 13.58
C LEU A 92 2.70 9.10 13.27
N ASN A 93 3.67 8.43 12.68
CA ASN A 93 3.63 7.00 12.45
C ASN A 93 5.02 6.40 12.66
N LEU A 94 5.05 5.22 13.28
CA LEU A 94 6.21 4.35 13.35
C LEU A 94 5.88 3.06 12.61
N THR A 95 6.71 2.68 11.64
CA THR A 95 6.57 1.42 10.89
C THR A 95 7.86 0.61 11.00
N LEU A 96 7.72 -0.67 11.30
CA LEU A 96 8.78 -1.66 11.30
C LEU A 96 8.47 -2.70 10.24
N ILE A 97 9.44 -3.03 9.38
CA ILE A 97 9.30 -4.00 8.30
C ILE A 97 10.47 -4.98 8.37
N ASN A 98 10.15 -6.27 8.24
CA ASN A 98 11.10 -7.33 7.98
C ASN A 98 10.69 -8.02 6.69
N ASP A 99 11.52 -7.91 5.67
CA ASP A 99 11.29 -8.45 4.35
C ASP A 99 12.37 -9.48 4.01
N GLN A 100 11.96 -10.66 3.55
CA GLN A 100 12.85 -11.75 3.17
C GLN A 100 12.55 -12.19 1.75
N ILE A 101 13.57 -12.19 0.90
CA ILE A 101 13.50 -12.66 -0.48
C ILE A 101 14.72 -13.57 -0.75
N GLY A 102 14.48 -14.87 -0.86
CA GLY A 102 15.57 -15.84 -0.93
C GLY A 102 16.48 -15.75 0.28
N PRO A 103 17.83 -15.65 0.08
CA PRO A 103 18.79 -15.48 1.15
C PRO A 103 18.89 -14.05 1.68
N ALA A 104 18.24 -13.08 1.03
CA ALA A 104 18.29 -11.68 1.41
C ALA A 104 17.22 -11.34 2.46
N VAL A 105 17.63 -10.75 3.58
CA VAL A 105 16.75 -10.24 4.62
C VAL A 105 16.97 -8.74 4.75
N THR A 106 15.91 -7.97 4.56
CA THR A 106 15.93 -6.51 4.68
C THR A 106 15.07 -6.08 5.86
N GLN A 107 15.67 -5.31 6.77
CA GLN A 107 14.98 -4.77 7.94
C GLN A 107 14.94 -3.26 7.86
N HIS A 108 13.75 -2.69 8.05
CA HIS A 108 13.53 -1.25 8.02
C HIS A 108 12.78 -0.79 9.26
N ALA A 109 13.18 0.39 9.75
CA ALA A 109 12.40 1.19 10.69
C ALA A 109 12.13 2.55 10.05
N ALA A 110 10.88 2.97 10.03
CA ALA A 110 10.46 4.23 9.42
C ALA A 110 9.67 5.08 10.41
N ILE A 111 9.99 6.37 10.48
CA ILE A 111 9.21 7.36 11.20
C ILE A 111 8.63 8.33 10.18
N SER A 112 7.31 8.52 10.24
CA SER A 112 6.60 9.47 9.40
C SER A 112 5.95 10.55 10.25
N GLY A 113 5.99 11.78 9.76
CA GLY A 113 5.24 12.91 10.32
C GLY A 113 4.38 13.55 9.23
N ALA A 114 3.12 13.86 9.55
CA ALA A 114 2.22 14.55 8.64
C ALA A 114 1.51 15.69 9.34
N TYR A 115 1.26 16.75 8.59
CA TYR A 115 0.44 17.87 9.05
C TYR A 115 -0.86 17.90 8.23
N HIS A 116 -1.99 17.90 8.95
CA HIS A 116 -3.32 17.82 8.37
C HIS A 116 -3.99 19.21 8.47
N ILE A 117 -4.17 19.85 7.32
CA ILE A 117 -4.76 21.19 7.20
C ILE A 117 -6.22 21.06 6.78
N GLN A 118 -7.13 21.63 7.56
CA GLN A 118 -8.52 21.78 7.15
C GLN A 118 -8.62 22.90 6.10
N VAL A 119 -8.96 22.54 4.85
CA VAL A 119 -9.07 23.50 3.72
C VAL A 119 -10.50 24.00 3.57
N SER A 120 -11.48 23.16 3.96
CA SER A 120 -12.90 23.51 4.04
C SER A 120 -13.59 22.59 5.03
N ASP A 121 -14.88 22.81 5.31
CA ASP A 121 -15.68 21.97 6.23
C ASP A 121 -15.61 20.47 5.89
N ASN A 122 -15.45 20.13 4.62
CA ASN A 122 -15.45 18.77 4.12
C ASN A 122 -14.16 18.36 3.39
N ALA A 123 -13.07 19.11 3.53
CA ALA A 123 -11.83 18.77 2.83
C ALA A 123 -10.59 19.03 3.68
N LYS A 124 -9.66 18.10 3.62
CA LYS A 124 -8.34 18.17 4.26
C LYS A 124 -7.23 18.01 3.24
N LEU A 125 -6.21 18.82 3.37
CA LEU A 125 -4.92 18.64 2.72
C LEU A 125 -3.93 18.16 3.77
N SER A 126 -3.28 17.04 3.50
CA SER A 126 -2.25 16.48 4.38
C SER A 126 -0.93 16.44 3.62
N THR A 127 0.14 16.87 4.27
CA THR A 127 1.50 16.78 3.71
C THR A 127 2.40 16.11 4.75
N GLY A 128 3.22 15.18 4.31
CA GLY A 128 4.05 14.38 5.22
C GLY A 128 5.45 14.11 4.69
N LEU A 129 6.31 13.77 5.63
CA LEU A 129 7.69 13.37 5.43
C LEU A 129 7.93 12.08 6.19
N ARG A 130 8.70 11.15 5.60
CA ARG A 130 9.17 9.92 6.24
C ARG A 130 10.68 9.84 6.17
N VAL A 131 11.27 9.38 7.24
CA VAL A 131 12.65 8.91 7.26
C VAL A 131 12.62 7.42 7.54
N THR A 132 13.25 6.65 6.65
CA THR A 132 13.39 5.18 6.78
C THR A 132 14.85 4.86 6.95
N VAL A 133 15.17 4.08 7.98
CA VAL A 133 16.52 3.55 8.22
C VAL A 133 16.45 2.03 8.12
N GLY A 134 17.37 1.42 7.40
CA GLY A 134 17.36 -0.03 7.24
C GLY A 134 18.65 -0.59 6.69
N ARG A 135 18.71 -1.91 6.69
CA ARG A 135 19.84 -2.67 6.20
C ARG A 135 19.38 -3.96 5.55
N THR A 136 20.08 -4.38 4.50
CA THR A 136 19.95 -5.71 3.89
C THR A 136 21.11 -6.58 4.29
N ALA A 137 20.83 -7.79 4.74
CA ALA A 137 21.80 -8.86 4.93
C ALA A 137 21.49 -9.99 3.95
N VAL A 138 22.52 -10.64 3.42
CA VAL A 138 22.38 -11.78 2.52
C VAL A 138 23.15 -12.95 3.13
N ASP A 139 22.42 -14.00 3.50
CA ASP A 139 22.99 -15.24 4.04
C ASP A 139 23.16 -16.24 2.91
N LEU A 140 24.40 -16.43 2.47
CA LEU A 140 24.76 -17.35 1.40
C LEU A 140 25.23 -18.71 1.92
N ILE A 141 25.60 -18.82 3.19
CA ILE A 141 26.18 -20.04 3.79
C ILE A 141 25.08 -21.11 3.96
N ASP A 142 23.85 -20.72 4.29
CA ASP A 142 22.71 -21.64 4.47
C ASP A 142 22.14 -22.16 3.14
N GLU A 143 22.57 -21.61 2.00
CA GLU A 143 22.17 -22.12 0.71
C GLU A 143 23.00 -23.35 0.32
N THR A 144 22.38 -24.34 -0.30
CA THR A 144 23.07 -25.57 -0.73
C THR A 144 23.85 -25.32 -2.02
N TYR A 145 25.15 -25.10 -1.88
CA TYR A 145 26.07 -24.99 -3.01
C TYR A 145 26.76 -26.33 -3.29
N TYR A 146 27.10 -26.57 -4.56
CA TYR A 146 27.85 -27.78 -4.97
C TYR A 146 29.28 -27.79 -4.41
N ASP A 147 29.85 -26.63 -4.15
CA ASP A 147 31.19 -26.48 -3.60
C ASP A 147 31.15 -25.59 -2.33
N LEU A 148 31.16 -26.23 -1.18
CA LEU A 148 31.18 -25.57 0.13
C LEU A 148 32.54 -24.93 0.49
N VAL A 149 33.55 -25.10 -0.36
CA VAL A 149 34.92 -24.62 -0.15
C VAL A 149 35.22 -23.37 -0.99
N ASP A 150 34.24 -22.87 -1.76
CA ASP A 150 34.44 -21.63 -2.52
C ASP A 150 34.64 -20.45 -1.56
N PRO A 151 35.83 -19.82 -1.53
CA PRO A 151 36.14 -18.72 -0.63
C PRO A 151 35.33 -17.44 -0.95
N ASN A 152 34.60 -17.42 -2.06
CA ASN A 152 33.72 -16.30 -2.44
C ASN A 152 32.30 -16.43 -1.88
N ILE A 153 31.97 -17.55 -1.26
CA ILE A 153 30.68 -17.75 -0.57
C ILE A 153 30.81 -17.26 0.86
N TYR A 154 30.29 -16.12 1.14
CA TYR A 154 30.26 -15.54 2.49
C TYR A 154 29.02 -14.66 2.69
N ASP A 155 28.64 -14.48 3.94
CA ASP A 155 27.53 -13.61 4.27
C ASP A 155 27.87 -12.16 4.01
N LEU A 156 26.95 -11.46 3.36
CA LEU A 156 27.06 -10.06 3.05
C LEU A 156 26.18 -9.24 3.98
N GLN A 157 26.77 -8.28 4.66
CA GLN A 157 26.02 -7.27 5.42
C GLN A 157 26.11 -5.93 4.69
N GLY A 158 25.00 -5.50 4.11
CA GLY A 158 24.91 -4.18 3.47
C GLY A 158 25.08 -3.03 4.47
N PRO A 159 25.40 -1.83 3.99
CA PRO A 159 25.49 -0.63 4.82
C PRO A 159 24.15 -0.26 5.43
N LEU A 160 24.19 0.54 6.48
CA LEU A 160 22.99 1.18 7.01
C LEU A 160 22.54 2.26 6.02
N MET A 161 21.35 2.09 5.45
CA MET A 161 20.73 3.03 4.50
C MET A 161 19.77 3.95 5.23
N ALA A 162 19.72 5.22 4.82
CA ALA A 162 18.71 6.17 5.27
C ALA A 162 18.03 6.80 4.05
N ASN A 163 16.74 6.61 3.92
CA ASN A 163 15.92 7.14 2.84
C ASN A 163 14.91 8.16 3.36
N VAL A 164 14.55 9.09 2.48
CA VAL A 164 13.56 10.14 2.76
C VAL A 164 12.45 10.05 1.72
N ASP A 165 11.20 10.05 2.19
CA ASP A 165 10.02 10.12 1.35
C ASP A 165 9.23 11.38 1.68
N ILE A 166 8.56 11.94 0.67
CA ILE A 166 7.63 13.07 0.82
C ILE A 166 6.30 12.71 0.16
N GLY A 167 5.22 13.27 0.65
CA GLY A 167 3.90 13.01 0.05
C GLY A 167 2.88 14.06 0.44
N SER A 168 1.85 14.14 -0.38
CA SER A 168 0.69 14.99 -0.12
C SER A 168 -0.59 14.28 -0.55
N THR A 169 -1.66 14.47 0.23
CA THR A 169 -2.97 13.85 -0.01
C THR A 169 -4.07 14.83 0.27
N PHE A 170 -4.98 14.96 -0.66
CA PHE A 170 -6.24 15.68 -0.51
C PHE A 170 -7.35 14.68 -0.21
N ASN A 171 -8.12 14.93 0.84
CA ASN A 171 -9.16 14.02 1.34
C ASN A 171 -10.48 14.74 1.54
N THR A 172 -11.56 14.09 1.14
CA THR A 172 -12.94 14.47 1.42
C THR A 172 -13.70 13.28 2.03
N PRO A 173 -14.95 13.40 2.47
CA PRO A 173 -15.73 12.27 2.97
C PRO A 173 -15.97 11.15 1.95
N THR A 174 -15.85 11.44 0.66
CA THR A 174 -16.20 10.50 -0.41
C THR A 174 -15.05 10.15 -1.35
N TYR A 175 -14.03 10.97 -1.47
CA TYR A 175 -12.88 10.71 -2.33
C TYR A 175 -11.58 11.23 -1.73
N TYR A 176 -10.49 10.66 -2.17
CA TYR A 176 -9.14 11.12 -1.90
C TYR A 176 -8.29 11.01 -3.16
N ALA A 177 -7.26 11.83 -3.22
CA ALA A 177 -6.22 11.74 -4.23
C ALA A 177 -4.90 12.24 -3.66
N GLY A 178 -3.80 11.67 -4.09
CA GLY A 178 -2.50 12.05 -3.57
C GLY A 178 -1.35 11.67 -4.48
N ILE A 179 -0.19 12.19 -4.09
CA ILE A 179 1.10 11.96 -4.74
C ILE A 179 2.14 11.72 -3.67
N SER A 180 3.05 10.79 -3.92
CA SER A 180 4.17 10.49 -3.04
C SER A 180 5.43 10.28 -3.87
N PHE A 181 6.54 10.77 -3.35
CA PHE A 181 7.86 10.56 -3.94
C PHE A 181 8.76 9.89 -2.89
N LYS A 182 9.13 8.65 -3.14
CA LYS A 182 9.94 7.83 -2.24
C LYS A 182 11.40 7.87 -2.62
N ASN A 183 12.26 7.66 -1.62
CA ASN A 183 13.72 7.59 -1.77
C ASN A 183 14.30 8.84 -2.46
N VAL A 184 13.83 10.03 -2.08
CA VAL A 184 14.22 11.32 -2.68
C VAL A 184 15.74 11.51 -2.70
N ASN A 185 16.42 11.09 -1.64
CA ASN A 185 17.86 11.25 -1.45
C ASN A 185 18.70 10.13 -2.10
N ARG A 186 18.09 9.07 -2.62
CA ARG A 186 18.78 7.94 -3.27
C ARG A 186 19.91 7.38 -2.41
N ALA A 187 19.58 6.78 -1.27
CA ALA A 187 20.60 6.18 -0.41
C ALA A 187 21.37 5.08 -1.16
N GLU A 188 22.67 5.02 -0.95
CA GLU A 188 23.53 3.99 -1.52
C GLU A 188 23.27 2.66 -0.82
N ILE A 189 23.07 1.59 -1.60
CA ILE A 189 22.86 0.24 -1.10
C ILE A 189 24.18 -0.50 -0.98
N TYR A 190 24.95 -0.50 -2.06
CA TYR A 190 26.25 -1.15 -2.15
C TYR A 190 26.95 -0.73 -3.46
N ASP A 191 28.23 -0.40 -3.41
CA ASP A 191 29.15 -0.22 -4.56
C ASP A 191 28.53 0.52 -5.76
N ASN A 192 28.14 1.79 -5.56
CA ASN A 192 27.47 2.64 -6.55
C ASN A 192 26.05 2.23 -6.95
N ASN A 193 25.44 1.25 -6.28
CA ASN A 193 24.03 0.96 -6.42
C ASN A 193 23.21 1.78 -5.42
N TYR A 194 22.16 2.43 -5.90
CA TYR A 194 21.34 3.35 -5.12
C TYR A 194 19.89 2.86 -5.07
N THR A 195 19.20 3.23 -3.99
CA THR A 195 17.77 2.99 -3.89
C THR A 195 17.03 3.66 -5.06
N ALA A 196 16.12 2.90 -5.68
CA ALA A 196 15.30 3.45 -6.76
C ALA A 196 14.37 4.54 -6.21
N GLN A 197 14.31 5.67 -6.91
CA GLN A 197 13.30 6.68 -6.66
C GLN A 197 11.96 6.21 -7.20
N VAL A 198 10.88 6.38 -6.44
CA VAL A 198 9.54 5.95 -6.84
C VAL A 198 8.57 7.10 -6.75
N LEU A 199 7.97 7.46 -7.87
CA LEU A 199 6.82 8.35 -7.93
C LEU A 199 5.55 7.51 -7.83
N GLN A 200 4.65 7.87 -6.91
CA GLN A 200 3.36 7.23 -6.75
C GLN A 200 2.24 8.26 -6.88
N VAL A 201 1.22 7.92 -7.65
CA VAL A 201 -0.04 8.66 -7.75
C VAL A 201 -1.16 7.71 -7.36
N PHE A 202 -2.01 8.13 -6.46
CA PHE A 202 -3.05 7.27 -5.90
C PHE A 202 -4.33 8.04 -5.68
N GLY A 203 -5.42 7.31 -5.63
CA GLY A 203 -6.72 7.89 -5.34
C GLY A 203 -7.77 6.84 -5.13
N GLY A 204 -8.91 7.26 -4.61
CA GLY A 204 -10.04 6.38 -4.39
C GLY A 204 -11.32 7.15 -4.09
N HIS A 205 -12.40 6.38 -4.15
CA HIS A 205 -13.74 6.90 -3.95
C HIS A 205 -14.56 5.93 -3.08
N ARG A 206 -15.36 6.48 -2.19
CA ARG A 206 -16.36 5.77 -1.40
C ARG A 206 -17.75 6.18 -1.85
N LEU A 207 -18.49 5.25 -2.42
CA LEU A 207 -19.87 5.43 -2.84
C LEU A 207 -20.82 4.78 -1.83
N PRO A 208 -21.61 5.53 -1.06
CA PRO A 208 -22.65 4.97 -0.24
C PRO A 208 -23.76 4.39 -1.13
N LEU A 209 -24.15 3.14 -0.84
CA LEU A 209 -25.19 2.42 -1.54
C LEU A 209 -26.45 2.29 -0.65
N LYS A 210 -27.53 1.73 -1.19
CA LYS A 210 -28.76 1.47 -0.42
C LYS A 210 -28.52 0.38 0.65
N GLY A 211 -29.27 0.43 1.76
CA GLY A 211 -29.29 -0.65 2.76
C GLY A 211 -27.99 -0.78 3.56
N GLN A 212 -27.28 0.33 3.83
CA GLN A 212 -26.05 0.34 4.65
C GLN A 212 -24.84 -0.35 3.95
N TRP A 213 -24.89 -0.50 2.66
CA TRP A 213 -23.76 -0.90 1.83
C TRP A 213 -22.92 0.30 1.39
N SER A 214 -21.65 0.09 1.20
CA SER A 214 -20.77 1.05 0.51
C SER A 214 -19.85 0.33 -0.45
N LEU A 215 -19.56 0.96 -1.58
CA LEU A 215 -18.53 0.54 -2.52
C LEU A 215 -17.32 1.47 -2.35
N ARG A 216 -16.15 0.89 -2.19
CA ARG A 216 -14.87 1.60 -2.23
C ARG A 216 -14.12 1.17 -3.47
N SER A 217 -13.62 2.10 -4.22
CA SER A 217 -12.73 1.87 -5.35
C SER A 217 -11.46 2.69 -5.17
N SER A 218 -10.33 2.14 -5.54
CA SER A 218 -9.06 2.84 -5.47
C SER A 218 -8.10 2.38 -6.54
N PHE A 219 -7.12 3.21 -6.82
CA PHE A 219 -5.99 2.90 -7.67
C PHE A 219 -4.69 3.42 -7.05
N LEU A 220 -3.60 2.76 -7.37
CA LEU A 220 -2.24 3.16 -7.08
C LEU A 220 -1.41 2.95 -8.35
N ALA A 221 -0.86 4.02 -8.89
CA ALA A 221 0.09 3.98 -9.99
C ALA A 221 1.49 4.31 -9.44
N SER A 222 2.46 3.48 -9.74
CA SER A 222 3.85 3.60 -9.27
C SER A 222 4.80 3.60 -10.46
N ALA A 223 5.73 4.53 -10.50
CA ALA A 223 6.79 4.60 -11.48
C ALA A 223 8.14 4.71 -10.76
N ALA A 224 8.99 3.71 -10.92
CA ALA A 224 10.31 3.67 -10.32
C ALA A 224 11.41 3.91 -11.36
N THR A 225 12.55 4.44 -10.90
CA THR A 225 13.73 4.60 -11.78
C THR A 225 14.18 3.24 -12.30
N ASN A 226 14.34 3.12 -13.61
CA ASN A 226 14.75 1.89 -14.30
C ASN A 226 13.78 0.70 -14.17
N SER A 227 12.51 0.96 -13.85
CA SER A 227 11.45 -0.04 -13.84
C SER A 227 10.24 0.47 -14.61
N PRO A 228 9.48 -0.39 -15.26
CA PRO A 228 8.18 -0.01 -15.83
C PRO A 228 7.25 0.51 -14.74
N ALA A 229 6.27 1.30 -15.16
CA ALA A 229 5.22 1.72 -14.25
C ALA A 229 4.29 0.55 -13.94
N ASP A 230 3.81 0.50 -12.71
CA ASP A 230 2.84 -0.46 -12.23
C ASP A 230 1.54 0.25 -11.83
N VAL A 231 0.41 -0.41 -12.01
CA VAL A 231 -0.90 0.14 -11.64
C VAL A 231 -1.73 -0.94 -10.96
N ASN A 232 -2.17 -0.63 -9.75
CA ASN A 232 -3.00 -1.49 -8.93
C ASN A 232 -4.40 -0.92 -8.78
N PHE A 233 -5.42 -1.74 -8.94
CA PHE A 233 -6.82 -1.38 -8.76
C PHE A 233 -7.45 -2.23 -7.65
N HIS A 234 -8.30 -1.60 -6.85
CA HIS A 234 -9.11 -2.28 -5.85
C HIS A 234 -10.57 -1.86 -5.97
N ALA A 235 -11.45 -2.83 -5.78
CA ALA A 235 -12.88 -2.60 -5.59
C ALA A 235 -13.33 -3.41 -4.38
N PHE A 236 -13.99 -2.77 -3.41
CA PHE A 236 -14.34 -3.37 -2.13
C PHE A 236 -15.76 -2.96 -1.75
N VAL A 237 -16.63 -3.96 -1.57
CA VAL A 237 -18.00 -3.77 -1.10
C VAL A 237 -18.08 -4.11 0.38
N GLU A 238 -18.67 -3.22 1.15
CA GLU A 238 -18.73 -3.30 2.60
C GLU A 238 -20.17 -3.16 3.10
N HIS A 239 -20.53 -3.94 4.12
CA HIS A 239 -21.83 -3.90 4.78
C HIS A 239 -21.70 -3.49 6.24
N GLN A 240 -22.35 -2.38 6.62
CA GLN A 240 -22.42 -1.86 8.00
C GLN A 240 -21.05 -1.65 8.68
N GLU A 241 -19.97 -1.52 7.93
CA GLU A 241 -18.62 -1.54 8.47
C GLU A 241 -18.28 -2.80 9.30
N LYS A 242 -19.08 -3.88 9.19
CA LYS A 242 -18.85 -5.12 9.91
C LYS A 242 -18.05 -6.14 9.13
N TRP A 243 -18.30 -6.22 7.85
CA TRP A 243 -17.58 -7.12 6.95
C TRP A 243 -17.61 -6.57 5.53
N GLY A 244 -16.68 -7.00 4.73
CA GLY A 244 -16.61 -6.61 3.33
C GLY A 244 -15.82 -7.60 2.50
N LEU A 245 -16.12 -7.61 1.21
CA LEU A 245 -15.47 -8.39 0.17
C LEU A 245 -14.98 -7.46 -0.92
N GLY A 246 -13.84 -7.78 -1.49
CA GLY A 246 -13.25 -6.99 -2.55
C GLY A 246 -12.44 -7.83 -3.52
N ALA A 247 -12.02 -7.16 -4.59
CA ALA A 247 -11.11 -7.69 -5.58
C ALA A 247 -9.95 -6.70 -5.79
N HIS A 248 -8.80 -7.25 -6.06
CA HIS A 248 -7.58 -6.56 -6.44
C HIS A 248 -7.19 -6.99 -7.86
N TYR A 249 -6.64 -6.09 -8.63
CA TYR A 249 -6.15 -6.35 -9.97
C TYR A 249 -4.93 -5.50 -10.29
N SER A 250 -3.82 -6.16 -10.56
CA SER A 250 -2.58 -5.60 -11.13
C SER A 250 -2.35 -6.24 -12.50
N PRO A 251 -2.50 -5.49 -13.60
CA PRO A 251 -2.47 -6.06 -14.96
C PRO A 251 -1.20 -6.84 -15.32
N ALA A 252 -0.07 -6.44 -14.75
CA ALA A 252 1.23 -7.01 -15.06
C ALA A 252 1.68 -8.12 -14.08
N ASP A 253 0.93 -8.36 -13.02
CA ASP A 253 1.40 -9.21 -11.91
C ASP A 253 0.34 -10.21 -11.45
N GLU A 254 -0.73 -9.75 -10.80
CA GLU A 254 -1.68 -10.63 -10.12
C GLU A 254 -3.10 -10.08 -10.04
N MET A 255 -4.03 -10.95 -9.70
CA MET A 255 -5.37 -10.59 -9.26
C MET A 255 -5.68 -11.25 -7.92
N GLY A 256 -6.52 -10.63 -7.10
CA GLY A 256 -6.78 -11.14 -5.77
C GLY A 256 -8.20 -10.91 -5.27
N LEU A 257 -8.52 -11.65 -4.21
CA LEU A 257 -9.77 -11.49 -3.45
C LEU A 257 -9.42 -11.00 -2.05
N LEU A 258 -10.19 -10.03 -1.56
CA LEU A 258 -10.03 -9.43 -0.25
C LEU A 258 -11.24 -9.73 0.61
N LEU A 259 -11.00 -10.14 1.84
CA LEU A 259 -12.02 -10.29 2.88
C LEU A 259 -11.63 -9.41 4.07
N ARG A 260 -12.57 -8.66 4.61
CA ARG A 260 -12.42 -7.95 5.87
C ARG A 260 -13.54 -8.33 6.83
N LEU A 261 -13.18 -8.54 8.08
CA LEU A 261 -14.10 -8.78 9.19
C LEU A 261 -13.77 -7.81 10.32
N ASN A 262 -14.79 -7.17 10.85
CA ASN A 262 -14.68 -6.28 12.01
C ASN A 262 -15.49 -6.88 13.17
N PRO A 263 -14.87 -7.80 13.97
CA PRO A 263 -15.55 -8.47 15.08
C PRO A 263 -16.04 -7.49 16.16
N SER A 264 -15.35 -6.37 16.29
CA SER A 264 -15.74 -5.25 17.16
C SER A 264 -15.44 -3.92 16.48
N ARG A 265 -15.73 -2.80 17.16
CA ARG A 265 -15.41 -1.47 16.66
C ARG A 265 -13.91 -1.18 16.63
N ASP A 266 -13.14 -1.90 17.43
CA ASP A 266 -11.70 -1.65 17.61
C ASP A 266 -10.84 -2.67 16.89
N TRP A 267 -11.36 -3.87 16.63
CA TRP A 267 -10.64 -4.97 15.98
C TRP A 267 -11.07 -5.14 14.53
N HIS A 268 -10.09 -5.22 13.64
CA HIS A 268 -10.29 -5.49 12.23
C HIS A 268 -9.32 -6.57 11.79
N VAL A 269 -9.86 -7.59 11.13
CA VAL A 269 -9.07 -8.68 10.54
C VAL A 269 -9.27 -8.61 9.04
N PHE A 270 -8.21 -8.74 8.28
CA PHE A 270 -8.30 -8.83 6.84
C PHE A 270 -7.46 -9.99 6.31
N TYR A 271 -7.92 -10.52 5.19
CA TYR A 271 -7.24 -11.58 4.46
C TYR A 271 -7.33 -11.26 2.98
N GLN A 272 -6.21 -11.44 2.27
CA GLN A 272 -6.14 -11.31 0.83
C GLN A 272 -5.52 -12.58 0.25
N TYR A 273 -6.11 -13.06 -0.81
CA TYR A 273 -5.64 -14.19 -1.59
C TYR A 273 -5.32 -13.71 -2.98
N ASN A 274 -4.08 -13.88 -3.45
CA ASN A 274 -3.61 -13.42 -4.74
C ASN A 274 -3.28 -14.59 -5.65
N TYR A 275 -3.66 -14.44 -6.90
CA TYR A 275 -3.43 -15.37 -7.99
C TYR A 275 -2.52 -14.69 -9.03
N PRO A 276 -1.28 -15.19 -9.26
CA PRO A 276 -0.38 -14.62 -10.26
C PRO A 276 -0.96 -14.76 -11.66
N LEU A 277 -0.81 -13.73 -12.47
CA LEU A 277 -1.19 -13.70 -13.89
C LEU A 277 -0.01 -14.01 -14.80
N THR A 278 1.18 -14.21 -14.22
CA THR A 278 2.43 -14.55 -14.91
C THR A 278 2.67 -16.05 -14.90
N ASP A 279 3.73 -16.50 -15.56
CA ASP A 279 4.14 -17.93 -15.61
C ASP A 279 4.46 -18.51 -14.23
N LEU A 280 4.59 -17.68 -13.20
CA LEU A 280 4.72 -18.10 -11.82
C LEU A 280 3.54 -18.96 -11.34
N VAL A 281 2.38 -18.86 -11.98
CA VAL A 281 1.19 -19.68 -11.69
C VAL A 281 1.47 -21.18 -11.73
N TYR A 282 2.42 -21.62 -12.53
CA TYR A 282 2.79 -23.03 -12.66
C TYR A 282 3.77 -23.49 -11.58
N LEU A 283 4.41 -22.58 -10.88
CA LEU A 283 5.47 -22.86 -9.91
C LEU A 283 5.05 -22.67 -8.46
N THR A 284 3.98 -21.92 -8.20
CA THR A 284 3.61 -21.48 -6.86
C THR A 284 2.21 -21.91 -6.42
N GLN A 285 2.01 -21.99 -5.10
CA GLN A 285 0.69 -22.23 -4.50
C GLN A 285 -0.12 -20.97 -4.25
N ARG A 286 0.29 -19.81 -4.77
CA ARG A 286 -0.37 -18.50 -4.61
C ARG A 286 0.24 -17.66 -3.47
N SER A 287 -0.29 -16.45 -3.32
CA SER A 287 0.15 -15.52 -2.27
C SER A 287 -0.97 -15.27 -1.28
N HIS A 288 -0.61 -15.07 -0.02
CA HIS A 288 -1.55 -14.88 1.07
C HIS A 288 -1.12 -13.70 1.93
N VAL A 289 -2.04 -12.78 2.19
CA VAL A 289 -1.83 -11.69 3.12
C VAL A 289 -2.83 -11.80 4.25
N ILE A 290 -2.33 -11.70 5.45
CA ILE A 290 -3.16 -11.67 6.67
C ILE A 290 -2.78 -10.43 7.46
N GLY A 291 -3.76 -9.68 7.91
CA GLY A 291 -3.53 -8.54 8.76
C GLY A 291 -4.54 -8.41 9.89
N LEU A 292 -4.03 -7.83 10.96
CA LEU A 292 -4.77 -7.51 12.15
C LEU A 292 -4.59 -6.03 12.46
N SER A 293 -5.67 -5.34 12.75
CA SER A 293 -5.66 -3.93 13.07
C SER A 293 -6.44 -3.66 14.35
N LEU A 294 -5.93 -2.77 15.18
CA LEU A 294 -6.48 -2.41 16.47
C LEU A 294 -6.53 -0.87 16.63
N ASN A 295 -7.70 -0.33 16.93
CA ASN A 295 -7.85 1.04 17.41
C ASN A 295 -7.59 1.08 18.93
N VAL A 296 -6.58 1.82 19.37
CA VAL A 296 -6.08 1.78 20.76
C VAL A 296 -6.75 2.86 21.64
N ALA A 297 -7.27 3.93 21.06
CA ALA A 297 -7.90 5.00 21.80
C ALA A 297 -9.35 5.22 21.41
N PRO A 298 -10.19 5.71 22.36
CA PRO A 298 -11.54 6.14 22.01
C PRO A 298 -11.45 7.24 20.94
N ARG A 299 -12.30 7.10 19.91
CA ARG A 299 -12.39 8.08 18.82
C ARG A 299 -12.72 9.44 19.39
N ILE A 300 -11.86 10.40 19.16
CA ILE A 300 -12.22 11.80 19.32
C ILE A 300 -13.07 12.14 18.09
N ASP A 301 -14.36 12.31 18.27
CA ASP A 301 -15.34 12.67 17.23
C ASP A 301 -15.11 14.08 16.64
N SER A 302 -13.88 14.52 16.51
CA SER A 302 -13.55 15.75 15.82
C SER A 302 -13.26 15.43 14.36
N PHE A 303 -14.28 15.68 13.53
CA PHE A 303 -14.22 15.59 12.09
C PHE A 303 -13.62 14.26 11.60
N THR A 304 -14.50 13.31 11.41
CA THR A 304 -14.16 12.00 10.81
C THR A 304 -13.31 12.20 9.58
N SER A 305 -12.02 11.88 9.68
CA SER A 305 -11.27 11.52 8.50
C SER A 305 -12.14 10.47 7.79
N PRO A 306 -12.51 10.66 6.55
CA PRO A 306 -13.24 9.61 5.87
C PRO A 306 -12.36 8.38 5.96
N ARG A 307 -12.89 7.28 6.50
CA ARG A 307 -12.23 5.98 6.43
C ARG A 307 -12.26 5.51 4.98
N LEU A 308 -11.47 6.18 4.15
CA LEU A 308 -11.41 5.90 2.72
C LEU A 308 -10.56 4.67 2.46
N PHE A 309 -9.64 4.40 3.37
CA PHE A 309 -8.78 3.24 3.29
C PHE A 309 -9.36 2.05 4.06
N LEU A 310 -10.02 2.24 5.21
CA LEU A 310 -10.66 1.16 5.99
C LEU A 310 -11.94 1.61 6.68
#